data_2fde058280cece8b6cc919e5d7e39d2c
#
_entry.id   2fde058280cece8b6cc919e5d7e39d2c
#
_cell.length_a   1.000
_cell.length_b   1.000
_cell.length_c   1.000
_cell.angle_alpha   90.00
_cell.angle_beta   90.00
_cell.angle_gamma   90.00
#
_symmetry.space_group_name_H-M   'P 1'
#
loop_
_entity.id
_entity.type
_entity.pdbx_description
1 polymer ?
#
loop_
_entity_poly.entity_id
_entity_poly.type
_entity_poly.pdbx_seq_one_letter_code
_entity_poly.pdbx_strand_id
1 'polypeptide(L)'
;MKKYILPIIVVVAFIVLLAYFYFNKFDFNNRISYNTQKLGTENLNNNNPTTSVESEKEISNFTTKIIDKDDNRDINMKITCNKINNFILKNGEEFSFNKVAGNPTPDRGYKEAGIIVNGELEKGYGGGNCQVSTTIYNAVRKIDGIKITERHEHGVELGYIEKGKDSTVLYDSLDLKFKNNSGYDIKLYASTTNTRVTVKVMKIDNT
;
A
#
# COMPACT_ATOMS: atom_id res chain seq x y z
N MET A 1 27.55 -33.06 32.48
CA MET A 1 26.20 -32.78 31.92
C MET A 1 26.14 -31.63 30.93
N LYS A 2 27.15 -30.74 30.78
CA LYS A 2 27.14 -29.58 29.84
C LYS A 2 27.46 -29.96 28.35
N LYS A 3 28.00 -31.11 28.07
CA LYS A 3 28.46 -31.49 26.68
C LYS A 3 27.37 -31.85 25.69
N TYR A 4 26.14 -32.10 26.12
CA TYR A 4 25.04 -32.55 25.22
C TYR A 4 23.93 -31.52 25.03
N ILE A 5 23.97 -30.35 25.71
CA ILE A 5 22.95 -29.33 25.62
C ILE A 5 23.05 -28.54 24.30
N LEU A 6 24.27 -28.23 23.85
CA LEU A 6 24.50 -27.47 22.63
C LEU A 6 23.98 -28.15 21.35
N PRO A 7 24.25 -29.49 21.12
CA PRO A 7 23.72 -30.17 19.94
C PRO A 7 22.18 -30.31 19.99
N ILE A 8 21.56 -30.42 21.16
CA ILE A 8 20.10 -30.49 21.29
C ILE A 8 19.43 -29.16 20.90
N ILE A 9 19.99 -28.04 21.31
CA ILE A 9 19.48 -26.69 20.95
C ILE A 9 19.54 -26.47 19.43
N VAL A 10 20.64 -26.88 18.78
CA VAL A 10 20.82 -26.76 17.34
C VAL A 10 19.80 -27.63 16.59
N VAL A 11 19.55 -28.85 17.05
CA VAL A 11 18.56 -29.74 16.43
C VAL A 11 17.13 -29.20 16.58
N VAL A 12 16.78 -28.66 17.76
CA VAL A 12 15.46 -28.08 18.00
C VAL A 12 15.26 -26.83 17.12
N ALA A 13 16.28 -25.97 17.01
CA ALA A 13 16.22 -24.78 16.14
C ALA A 13 16.04 -25.17 14.65
N PHE A 14 16.70 -26.25 14.20
CA PHE A 14 16.57 -26.75 12.83
C PHE A 14 15.16 -27.33 12.56
N ILE A 15 14.58 -28.03 13.53
CA ILE A 15 13.20 -28.57 13.42
C ILE A 15 12.18 -27.43 13.35
N VAL A 16 12.34 -26.38 14.18
CA VAL A 16 11.47 -25.19 14.14
C VAL A 16 11.56 -24.45 12.80
N LEU A 17 12.77 -24.32 12.25
CA LEU A 17 12.99 -23.73 10.93
C LEU A 17 12.33 -24.55 9.81
N LEU A 18 12.48 -25.89 9.84
CA LEU A 18 11.82 -26.76 8.87
C LEU A 18 10.29 -26.73 8.98
N ALA A 19 9.75 -26.68 10.20
CA ALA A 19 8.31 -26.52 10.42
C ALA A 19 7.80 -25.17 9.89
N TYR A 20 8.54 -24.08 10.12
CA TYR A 20 8.22 -22.76 9.57
C TYR A 20 8.20 -22.75 8.04
N PHE A 21 9.20 -23.37 7.38
CA PHE A 21 9.22 -23.49 5.91
C PHE A 21 8.11 -24.40 5.39
N TYR A 22 7.78 -25.47 6.10
CA TYR A 22 6.69 -26.38 5.72
C TYR A 22 5.33 -25.71 5.83
N PHE A 23 5.07 -24.95 6.90
CA PHE A 23 3.84 -24.19 7.09
C PHE A 23 3.68 -23.08 6.02
N ASN A 24 4.73 -22.32 5.72
CA ASN A 24 4.68 -21.30 4.68
C ASN A 24 4.47 -21.88 3.28
N LYS A 25 5.07 -23.06 2.98
CA LYS A 25 4.85 -23.75 1.70
C LYS A 25 3.44 -24.32 1.60
N PHE A 26 2.88 -24.78 2.72
CA PHE A 26 1.51 -25.29 2.79
C PHE A 26 0.48 -24.19 2.56
N ASP A 27 0.68 -23.01 3.17
CA ASP A 27 -0.20 -21.84 2.99
C ASP A 27 -0.12 -21.30 1.55
N PHE A 28 1.07 -21.25 0.96
CA PHE A 28 1.26 -20.84 -0.43
C PHE A 28 0.57 -21.81 -1.42
N ASN A 29 0.72 -23.10 -1.22
CA ASN A 29 0.09 -24.11 -2.09
C ASN A 29 -1.44 -24.14 -1.94
N ASN A 30 -1.98 -23.92 -0.73
CA ASN A 30 -3.42 -23.81 -0.52
C ASN A 30 -4.01 -22.55 -1.19
N ARG A 31 -3.29 -21.42 -1.18
CA ARG A 31 -3.71 -20.21 -1.90
C ARG A 31 -3.70 -20.42 -3.42
N ILE A 32 -2.72 -21.13 -3.96
CA ILE A 32 -2.69 -21.47 -5.39
C ILE A 32 -3.81 -22.44 -5.74
N SER A 33 -4.04 -23.50 -4.94
CA SER A 33 -5.12 -24.48 -5.17
C SER A 33 -6.50 -23.82 -5.12
N TYR A 34 -6.73 -22.90 -4.15
CA TYR A 34 -7.98 -22.14 -4.05
C TYR A 34 -8.23 -21.27 -5.28
N ASN A 35 -7.18 -20.60 -5.78
CA ASN A 35 -7.28 -19.76 -6.99
C ASN A 35 -7.43 -20.59 -8.27
N THR A 36 -6.81 -21.78 -8.35
CA THR A 36 -6.92 -22.64 -9.53
C THR A 36 -8.28 -23.35 -9.59
N GLN A 37 -8.86 -23.73 -8.43
CA GLN A 37 -10.22 -24.26 -8.37
C GLN A 37 -11.27 -23.21 -8.78
N LYS A 38 -11.03 -21.93 -8.45
CA LYS A 38 -11.92 -20.84 -8.86
C LYS A 38 -11.88 -20.54 -10.35
N LEU A 39 -10.77 -20.87 -11.04
CA LEU A 39 -10.64 -20.73 -12.50
C LEU A 39 -11.10 -21.97 -13.30
N GLY A 40 -11.27 -23.13 -12.66
CA GLY A 40 -11.57 -24.40 -13.35
C GLY A 40 -13.03 -24.87 -13.32
N THR A 41 -13.94 -24.16 -12.67
CA THR A 41 -15.36 -24.54 -12.53
C THR A 41 -16.37 -23.63 -13.23
N GLU A 42 -15.94 -22.84 -14.17
CA GLU A 42 -16.88 -22.16 -15.06
C GLU A 42 -17.20 -23.00 -16.30
N ASN A 43 -17.96 -24.08 -16.09
CA ASN A 43 -18.88 -24.58 -17.13
C ASN A 43 -19.94 -25.52 -16.51
N LEU A 44 -21.21 -25.14 -16.77
CA LEU A 44 -22.44 -25.94 -16.68
C LEU A 44 -22.98 -26.27 -15.26
N ASN A 45 -23.77 -25.37 -14.64
CA ASN A 45 -25.20 -25.60 -14.44
C ASN A 45 -25.83 -24.35 -13.79
N ASN A 46 -26.88 -23.84 -14.44
CA ASN A 46 -27.77 -22.81 -13.93
C ASN A 46 -28.44 -23.29 -12.64
N ASN A 47 -28.02 -22.75 -11.51
CA ASN A 47 -28.86 -22.41 -10.35
C ASN A 47 -28.03 -21.54 -9.42
N ASN A 48 -28.36 -20.27 -9.40
CA ASN A 48 -27.56 -19.15 -8.92
C ASN A 48 -27.68 -18.96 -7.40
N PRO A 49 -26.55 -18.69 -6.68
CA PRO A 49 -26.54 -17.57 -5.77
C PRO A 49 -25.90 -16.40 -6.51
N THR A 50 -26.65 -15.36 -6.74
CA THR A 50 -26.22 -14.08 -7.25
C THR A 50 -25.05 -13.54 -6.41
N THR A 51 -23.83 -13.85 -6.83
CA THR A 51 -22.69 -13.06 -6.40
C THR A 51 -22.84 -11.74 -7.14
N SER A 52 -23.28 -10.70 -6.47
CA SER A 52 -23.31 -9.35 -6.99
C SER A 52 -21.87 -9.04 -7.46
N VAL A 53 -21.67 -8.99 -8.78
CA VAL A 53 -20.42 -8.50 -9.37
C VAL A 53 -20.43 -7.01 -9.07
N GLU A 54 -19.70 -6.59 -8.02
CA GLU A 54 -19.46 -5.17 -7.77
C GLU A 54 -18.86 -4.59 -9.04
N SER A 55 -19.59 -3.71 -9.71
CA SER A 55 -19.05 -3.02 -10.88
C SER A 55 -18.15 -1.88 -10.41
N GLU A 56 -16.90 -1.88 -10.86
CA GLU A 56 -15.93 -0.84 -10.57
C GLU A 56 -15.78 0.07 -11.79
N LYS A 57 -15.91 1.38 -11.59
CA LYS A 57 -15.67 2.39 -12.64
C LYS A 57 -14.54 3.32 -12.23
N GLU A 58 -13.49 3.43 -13.06
CA GLU A 58 -12.43 4.43 -12.83
C GLU A 58 -13.01 5.84 -12.95
N ILE A 59 -12.87 6.63 -11.87
CA ILE A 59 -13.37 8.01 -11.78
C ILE A 59 -12.24 9.03 -11.71
N SER A 60 -11.03 8.61 -11.33
CA SER A 60 -9.85 9.46 -11.32
C SER A 60 -8.58 8.62 -11.33
N ASN A 61 -7.49 9.19 -11.83
CA ASN A 61 -6.15 8.65 -11.66
C ASN A 61 -5.12 9.77 -11.59
N PHE A 62 -3.97 9.45 -11.04
CA PHE A 62 -2.79 10.31 -11.09
C PHE A 62 -1.51 9.48 -11.09
N THR A 63 -0.47 10.02 -11.73
CA THR A 63 0.84 9.36 -11.82
C THR A 63 1.94 10.39 -11.62
N THR A 64 2.92 10.05 -10.77
CA THR A 64 4.16 10.80 -10.60
C THR A 64 5.34 10.01 -11.15
N LYS A 65 6.32 10.70 -11.74
CA LYS A 65 7.57 10.08 -12.21
C LYS A 65 8.51 9.87 -11.04
N ILE A 66 9.19 8.73 -11.00
CA ILE A 66 10.33 8.51 -10.11
C ILE A 66 11.56 9.09 -10.82
N ILE A 67 12.15 10.10 -10.21
CA ILE A 67 13.32 10.83 -10.78
C ILE A 67 14.63 10.38 -10.17
N ASP A 68 14.60 9.84 -8.95
CA ASP A 68 15.77 9.35 -8.24
C ASP A 68 15.93 7.86 -8.45
N LYS A 69 17.15 7.41 -8.68
CA LYS A 69 17.49 5.98 -8.76
C LYS A 69 18.03 5.54 -7.41
N ASP A 70 17.15 5.06 -6.55
CA ASP A 70 17.48 4.52 -5.23
C ASP A 70 16.65 3.26 -5.00
N ASP A 71 17.28 2.10 -5.04
CA ASP A 71 16.62 0.79 -4.89
C ASP A 71 15.90 0.66 -3.54
N ASN A 72 16.45 1.23 -2.47
CA ASN A 72 15.82 1.21 -1.16
C ASN A 72 14.52 2.03 -1.14
N ARG A 73 14.54 3.20 -1.80
CA ARG A 73 13.37 4.04 -1.97
C ARG A 73 12.28 3.35 -2.79
N ASP A 74 12.67 2.64 -3.85
CA ASP A 74 11.73 1.87 -4.68
C ASP A 74 11.10 0.72 -3.89
N ILE A 75 11.88 0.01 -3.06
CA ILE A 75 11.37 -1.02 -2.12
C ILE A 75 10.33 -0.41 -1.17
N ASN A 76 10.63 0.74 -0.56
CA ASN A 76 9.73 1.43 0.37
C ASN A 76 8.41 1.82 -0.32
N MET A 77 8.46 2.43 -1.50
CA MET A 77 7.27 2.80 -2.27
C MET A 77 6.43 1.57 -2.63
N LYS A 78 7.06 0.45 -2.99
CA LYS A 78 6.37 -0.80 -3.30
C LYS A 78 5.63 -1.35 -2.09
N ILE A 79 6.27 -1.36 -0.90
CA ILE A 79 5.65 -1.78 0.36
C ILE A 79 4.43 -0.91 0.65
N THR A 80 4.57 0.41 0.56
CA THR A 80 3.50 1.37 0.85
C THR A 80 2.36 1.25 -0.15
N CYS A 81 2.65 1.17 -1.45
CA CYS A 81 1.62 0.95 -2.47
C CYS A 81 0.85 -0.36 -2.23
N ASN A 82 1.53 -1.45 -1.87
CA ASN A 82 0.87 -2.73 -1.60
C ASN A 82 -0.10 -2.67 -0.41
N LYS A 83 0.18 -1.86 0.61
CA LYS A 83 -0.71 -1.65 1.76
C LYS A 83 -1.95 -0.83 1.41
N ILE A 84 -1.82 0.09 0.46
CA ILE A 84 -2.91 0.96 0.02
C ILE A 84 -3.73 0.30 -1.10
N ASN A 85 -3.10 -0.57 -1.88
CA ASN A 85 -3.76 -1.23 -3.01
C ASN A 85 -4.97 -2.05 -2.58
N ASN A 86 -6.09 -1.89 -3.28
CA ASN A 86 -7.40 -2.45 -2.95
C ASN A 86 -8.05 -1.89 -1.67
N PHE A 87 -7.59 -0.75 -1.14
CA PHE A 87 -8.23 -0.12 0.02
C PHE A 87 -9.59 0.45 -0.37
N ILE A 88 -10.65 0.02 0.32
CA ILE A 88 -12.01 0.52 0.13
C ILE A 88 -12.28 1.57 1.21
N LEU A 89 -12.71 2.76 0.79
CA LEU A 89 -13.18 3.84 1.65
C LEU A 89 -14.68 4.04 1.42
N LYS A 90 -15.47 3.68 2.41
CA LYS A 90 -16.93 3.81 2.32
C LYS A 90 -17.35 5.27 2.33
N ASN A 91 -18.53 5.54 1.77
CA ASN A 91 -19.14 6.86 1.88
C ASN A 91 -19.32 7.26 3.35
N GLY A 92 -18.90 8.47 3.70
CA GLY A 92 -18.88 8.98 5.07
C GLY A 92 -17.62 8.68 5.89
N GLU A 93 -16.75 7.76 5.45
CA GLU A 93 -15.51 7.42 6.15
C GLU A 93 -14.35 8.36 5.80
N GLU A 94 -13.33 8.38 6.67
CA GLU A 94 -12.09 9.13 6.49
C GLU A 94 -10.90 8.21 6.26
N PHE A 95 -10.16 8.46 5.18
CA PHE A 95 -8.85 7.88 4.92
C PHE A 95 -7.78 8.59 5.74
N SER A 96 -6.83 7.83 6.27
CA SER A 96 -5.58 8.32 6.85
C SER A 96 -4.41 7.53 6.26
N PHE A 97 -3.48 8.21 5.62
CA PHE A 97 -2.29 7.58 5.06
C PHE A 97 -1.49 6.83 6.13
N ASN A 98 -1.25 7.48 7.28
CA ASN A 98 -0.49 6.89 8.37
C ASN A 98 -1.16 5.66 8.97
N LYS A 99 -2.49 5.62 9.06
CA LYS A 99 -3.23 4.43 9.53
C LYS A 99 -3.10 3.27 8.54
N VAL A 100 -3.21 3.51 7.24
CA VAL A 100 -3.21 2.47 6.21
C VAL A 100 -1.78 1.99 5.93
N ALA A 101 -0.83 2.88 5.70
CA ALA A 101 0.57 2.56 5.44
C ALA A 101 1.28 2.04 6.70
N GLY A 102 0.94 2.59 7.87
CA GLY A 102 1.56 2.28 9.16
C GLY A 102 2.98 2.83 9.28
N ASN A 103 3.60 2.59 10.44
CA ASN A 103 4.96 3.03 10.73
C ASN A 103 5.99 2.36 9.78
N PRO A 104 6.82 3.11 9.06
CA PRO A 104 7.84 2.55 8.18
C PRO A 104 9.06 2.10 8.98
N THR A 105 9.07 0.87 9.47
CA THR A 105 10.13 0.30 10.30
C THR A 105 10.87 -0.85 9.59
N PRO A 106 12.12 -1.19 9.99
CA PRO A 106 12.89 -2.28 9.38
C PRO A 106 12.21 -3.65 9.46
N ASP A 107 11.54 -3.96 10.56
CA ASP A 107 10.78 -5.21 10.76
C ASP A 107 9.62 -5.36 9.79
N ARG A 108 9.13 -4.24 9.23
CA ARG A 108 8.11 -4.21 8.17
C ARG A 108 8.71 -4.22 6.76
N GLY A 109 10.03 -4.39 6.64
CA GLY A 109 10.76 -4.49 5.38
C GLY A 109 11.24 -3.16 4.80
N TYR A 110 10.94 -2.02 5.45
CA TYR A 110 11.41 -0.72 4.97
C TYR A 110 12.93 -0.59 5.09
N LYS A 111 13.52 0.16 4.17
CA LYS A 111 14.96 0.40 4.05
C LYS A 111 15.27 1.86 4.29
N GLU A 112 16.49 2.14 4.75
CA GLU A 112 16.98 3.52 4.80
C GLU A 112 17.13 4.09 3.40
N ALA A 113 16.52 5.25 3.17
CA ALA A 113 16.58 6.01 1.93
C ALA A 113 16.51 7.51 2.25
N GLY A 114 16.64 8.36 1.22
CA GLY A 114 16.50 9.81 1.40
C GLY A 114 15.11 10.19 1.88
N ILE A 115 15.03 10.95 2.97
CA ILE A 115 13.84 11.61 3.51
C ILE A 115 14.09 13.11 3.62
N ILE A 116 13.04 13.92 3.58
CA ILE A 116 13.15 15.38 3.77
C ILE A 116 12.64 15.71 5.17
N VAL A 117 13.51 16.25 6.00
CA VAL A 117 13.22 16.69 7.37
C VAL A 117 13.56 18.17 7.46
N ASN A 118 12.59 19.02 7.82
CA ASN A 118 12.77 20.48 7.91
C ASN A 118 13.38 21.14 6.64
N GLY A 119 13.11 20.55 5.46
CA GLY A 119 13.64 21.04 4.19
C GLY A 119 15.03 20.52 3.82
N GLU A 120 15.66 19.71 4.66
CA GLU A 120 16.98 19.09 4.43
C GLU A 120 16.84 17.60 4.08
N LEU A 121 17.75 17.11 3.24
CA LEU A 121 17.82 15.70 2.87
C LEU A 121 18.58 14.91 3.93
N GLU A 122 17.92 13.98 4.56
CA GLU A 122 18.48 13.06 5.56
C GLU A 122 18.28 11.60 5.14
N LYS A 123 18.90 10.67 5.87
CA LYS A 123 18.62 9.24 5.73
C LYS A 123 17.67 8.77 6.81
N GLY A 124 16.65 8.00 6.39
CA GLY A 124 15.68 7.43 7.31
C GLY A 124 14.77 6.41 6.64
N TYR A 125 13.98 5.73 7.45
CA TYR A 125 13.01 4.75 6.96
C TYR A 125 11.78 5.43 6.36
N GLY A 126 11.23 4.85 5.28
CA GLY A 126 10.04 5.37 4.62
C GLY A 126 10.31 6.42 3.53
N GLY A 127 11.58 6.63 3.13
CA GLY A 127 11.90 7.43 1.95
C GLY A 127 11.09 6.95 0.75
N GLY A 128 10.39 7.87 0.07
CA GLY A 128 9.43 7.58 -0.99
C GLY A 128 7.95 7.66 -0.58
N ASN A 129 7.61 7.55 0.70
CA ASN A 129 6.21 7.62 1.18
C ASN A 129 5.52 8.94 0.83
N CYS A 130 6.23 10.06 0.90
CA CYS A 130 5.69 11.37 0.49
C CYS A 130 5.33 11.42 -0.99
N GLN A 131 6.04 10.70 -1.86
CA GLN A 131 5.68 10.62 -3.29
C GLN A 131 4.41 9.78 -3.47
N VAL A 132 4.23 8.68 -2.74
CA VAL A 132 3.00 7.89 -2.76
C VAL A 132 1.83 8.73 -2.24
N SER A 133 1.99 9.41 -1.10
CA SER A 133 1.00 10.33 -0.54
C SER A 133 0.61 11.45 -1.53
N THR A 134 1.59 12.10 -2.16
CA THR A 134 1.38 13.13 -3.18
C THR A 134 0.57 12.58 -4.37
N THR A 135 0.85 11.35 -4.79
CA THR A 135 0.13 10.73 -5.90
C THR A 135 -1.33 10.46 -5.53
N ILE A 136 -1.58 9.97 -4.31
CA ILE A 136 -2.94 9.78 -3.77
C ILE A 136 -3.68 11.12 -3.71
N TYR A 137 -3.07 12.13 -3.08
CA TYR A 137 -3.67 13.46 -2.95
C TYR A 137 -4.15 14.00 -4.30
N ASN A 138 -3.33 13.92 -5.33
CA ASN A 138 -3.69 14.41 -6.66
C ASN A 138 -4.72 13.54 -7.38
N ALA A 139 -4.79 12.24 -7.08
CA ALA A 139 -5.83 11.38 -7.60
C ALA A 139 -7.20 11.68 -6.98
N VAL A 140 -7.26 12.03 -5.68
CA VAL A 140 -8.54 12.18 -4.97
C VAL A 140 -9.07 13.62 -4.94
N ARG A 141 -8.19 14.65 -4.92
CA ARG A 141 -8.57 16.04 -4.68
C ARG A 141 -9.53 16.67 -5.70
N LYS A 142 -9.70 16.06 -6.88
CA LYS A 142 -10.57 16.54 -7.96
C LYS A 142 -11.91 15.79 -8.02
N ILE A 143 -12.13 14.81 -7.15
CA ILE A 143 -13.37 14.04 -7.11
C ILE A 143 -14.39 14.81 -6.29
N ASP A 144 -15.56 15.05 -6.87
CA ASP A 144 -16.65 15.71 -6.18
C ASP A 144 -17.06 14.91 -4.94
N GLY A 145 -17.25 15.64 -3.82
CA GLY A 145 -17.56 15.02 -2.53
C GLY A 145 -16.36 14.49 -1.74
N ILE A 146 -15.15 14.49 -2.28
CA ILE A 146 -13.95 14.22 -1.48
C ILE A 146 -13.48 15.51 -0.80
N LYS A 147 -13.43 15.50 0.53
CA LYS A 147 -12.95 16.63 1.34
C LYS A 147 -11.59 16.30 1.94
N ILE A 148 -10.53 17.02 1.54
CA ILE A 148 -9.22 16.93 2.20
C ILE A 148 -9.35 17.53 3.60
N THR A 149 -9.03 16.75 4.64
CA THR A 149 -9.13 17.13 6.05
C THR A 149 -7.77 17.40 6.68
N GLU A 150 -6.70 16.80 6.13
CA GLU A 150 -5.32 17.08 6.52
C GLU A 150 -4.38 16.92 5.32
N ARG A 151 -3.50 17.88 5.11
CA ARG A 151 -2.44 17.84 4.11
C ARG A 151 -1.36 18.87 4.46
N HIS A 152 -0.11 18.50 4.28
CA HIS A 152 1.06 19.32 4.54
C HIS A 152 1.93 19.44 3.28
N GLU A 153 2.57 20.59 3.08
CA GLU A 153 3.53 20.82 2.00
C GLU A 153 4.96 20.61 2.49
N HIS A 154 5.87 20.18 1.60
CA HIS A 154 7.28 20.06 1.95
C HIS A 154 7.98 21.42 2.10
N GLY A 155 7.43 22.48 1.52
CA GLY A 155 8.06 23.80 1.49
C GLY A 155 9.23 23.92 0.50
N VAL A 156 9.63 22.86 -0.17
CA VAL A 156 10.71 22.80 -1.16
C VAL A 156 10.22 22.24 -2.49
N GLU A 157 10.97 22.45 -3.57
CA GLU A 157 10.67 21.83 -4.87
C GLU A 157 11.08 20.36 -4.90
N LEU A 158 10.21 19.50 -5.44
CA LEU A 158 10.39 18.06 -5.41
C LEU A 158 10.70 17.43 -6.77
N GLY A 159 10.69 18.21 -7.84
CA GLY A 159 10.99 17.75 -9.20
C GLY A 159 9.96 16.79 -9.82
N TYR A 160 9.25 15.98 -9.05
CA TYR A 160 8.23 15.03 -9.54
C TYR A 160 6.81 15.59 -9.51
N ILE A 161 6.60 16.76 -8.91
CA ILE A 161 5.29 17.43 -8.80
C ILE A 161 5.48 18.94 -8.78
N GLU A 162 4.50 19.67 -9.29
CA GLU A 162 4.46 21.14 -9.20
C GLU A 162 4.30 21.59 -7.75
N LYS A 163 4.93 22.73 -7.42
CA LYS A 163 4.84 23.37 -6.10
C LYS A 163 3.37 23.59 -5.70
N GLY A 164 3.05 23.29 -4.45
CA GLY A 164 1.69 23.40 -3.90
C GLY A 164 0.76 22.25 -4.28
N LYS A 165 1.25 21.23 -5.00
CA LYS A 165 0.47 20.01 -5.32
C LYS A 165 1.04 18.76 -4.65
N ASP A 166 2.01 18.90 -3.77
CA ASP A 166 2.62 17.83 -2.98
C ASP A 166 1.82 17.52 -1.72
N SER A 167 2.12 16.40 -1.08
CA SER A 167 1.58 16.01 0.22
C SER A 167 2.66 15.28 0.99
N THR A 168 3.22 15.94 2.02
CA THR A 168 4.20 15.33 2.91
C THR A 168 3.52 14.52 4.00
N VAL A 169 4.14 13.42 4.39
CA VAL A 169 3.69 12.55 5.49
C VAL A 169 4.88 12.18 6.36
N LEU A 170 4.65 12.16 7.67
CA LEU A 170 5.58 11.68 8.68
C LEU A 170 4.76 10.92 9.73
N TYR A 171 5.11 9.67 9.99
CA TYR A 171 4.35 8.85 10.93
C TYR A 171 4.23 9.53 12.30
N ASP A 172 3.03 9.48 12.88
CA ASP A 172 2.62 10.14 14.15
C ASP A 172 2.70 11.68 14.17
N SER A 173 3.05 12.34 13.04
CA SER A 173 3.23 13.80 13.02
C SER A 173 2.47 14.50 11.88
N LEU A 174 2.71 14.11 10.63
CA LEU A 174 2.11 14.71 9.46
C LEU A 174 1.36 13.65 8.67
N ASP A 175 0.10 13.90 8.33
CA ASP A 175 -0.73 12.93 7.62
C ASP A 175 -1.36 13.51 6.36
N LEU A 176 -1.76 12.63 5.45
CA LEU A 176 -2.75 12.93 4.42
C LEU A 176 -4.06 12.28 4.85
N LYS A 177 -5.06 13.13 5.12
CA LYS A 177 -6.41 12.66 5.44
C LYS A 177 -7.43 13.26 4.48
N PHE A 178 -8.42 12.48 4.12
CA PHE A 178 -9.56 12.95 3.36
C PHE A 178 -10.81 12.12 3.67
N LYS A 179 -11.95 12.81 3.68
CA LYS A 179 -13.26 12.19 3.92
C LYS A 179 -13.98 11.95 2.61
N ASN A 180 -14.58 10.78 2.47
CA ASN A 180 -15.41 10.43 1.33
C ASN A 180 -16.87 10.84 1.60
N ASN A 181 -17.33 11.93 1.01
CA ASN A 181 -18.74 12.36 1.03
C ASN A 181 -19.33 12.35 -0.40
N SER A 182 -18.82 11.49 -1.29
CA SER A 182 -19.22 11.46 -2.71
C SER A 182 -20.60 10.82 -2.96
N GLY A 183 -21.18 10.17 -1.94
CA GLY A 183 -22.44 9.44 -2.07
C GLY A 183 -22.26 7.97 -2.52
N TYR A 184 -21.02 7.51 -2.74
CA TYR A 184 -20.66 6.13 -3.12
C TYR A 184 -19.35 5.70 -2.48
N ASP A 185 -19.13 4.40 -2.40
CA ASP A 185 -17.85 3.85 -1.93
C ASP A 185 -16.78 4.01 -3.02
N ILE A 186 -15.53 4.24 -2.61
CA ILE A 186 -14.39 4.32 -3.52
C ILE A 186 -13.35 3.28 -3.15
N LYS A 187 -12.60 2.83 -4.17
CA LYS A 187 -11.48 1.90 -4.01
C LYS A 187 -10.23 2.50 -4.60
N LEU A 188 -9.14 2.42 -3.85
CA LEU A 188 -7.83 2.89 -4.28
C LEU A 188 -7.02 1.73 -4.83
N TYR A 189 -6.51 1.88 -6.05
CA TYR A 189 -5.48 1.02 -6.61
C TYR A 189 -4.17 1.81 -6.64
N ALA A 190 -3.19 1.37 -5.86
CA ALA A 190 -1.87 1.97 -5.81
C ALA A 190 -0.82 1.00 -6.34
N SER A 191 0.02 1.46 -7.24
CA SER A 191 1.08 0.65 -7.83
C SER A 191 2.33 1.49 -8.10
N THR A 192 3.47 0.83 -8.14
CA THR A 192 4.75 1.43 -8.53
C THR A 192 5.50 0.53 -9.51
N THR A 193 6.25 1.17 -10.39
CA THR A 193 7.25 0.56 -11.27
C THR A 193 8.58 1.24 -11.00
N ASN A 194 9.65 0.84 -11.70
CA ASN A 194 10.97 1.51 -11.58
C ASN A 194 10.98 2.97 -12.07
N THR A 195 9.88 3.49 -12.63
CA THR A 195 9.84 4.83 -13.20
C THR A 195 8.65 5.67 -12.76
N ARG A 196 7.65 5.08 -12.11
CA ARG A 196 6.37 5.74 -11.81
C ARG A 196 5.70 5.19 -10.57
N VAL A 197 5.00 6.07 -9.85
CA VAL A 197 3.95 5.72 -8.90
C VAL A 197 2.62 6.10 -9.52
N THR A 198 1.64 5.19 -9.53
CA THR A 198 0.31 5.42 -10.08
C THR A 198 -0.75 5.08 -9.06
N VAL A 199 -1.74 5.97 -8.92
CA VAL A 199 -2.94 5.74 -8.12
C VAL A 199 -4.17 5.91 -9.02
N LYS A 200 -5.07 4.92 -8.98
CA LYS A 200 -6.39 4.98 -9.60
C LYS A 200 -7.45 4.96 -8.51
N VAL A 201 -8.51 5.68 -8.73
CA VAL A 201 -9.68 5.70 -7.85
C VAL A 201 -10.87 5.15 -8.61
N MET A 202 -11.45 4.08 -8.09
CA MET A 202 -12.63 3.46 -8.64
C MET A 202 -13.83 3.83 -7.79
N LYS A 203 -14.96 4.14 -8.44
CA LYS A 203 -16.27 4.11 -7.81
C LYS A 203 -16.73 2.66 -7.74
N ILE A 204 -17.26 2.25 -6.60
CA ILE A 204 -17.92 0.96 -6.41
C ILE A 204 -19.42 1.21 -6.46
N ASP A 205 -20.11 0.55 -7.39
CA ASP A 205 -21.57 0.56 -7.42
C ASP A 205 -22.07 -0.60 -6.56
N ASN A 206 -22.62 -0.26 -5.38
CA ASN A 206 -23.32 -1.21 -4.51
C ASN A 206 -24.66 -1.53 -5.18
N THR A 207 -24.76 -2.67 -5.83
CA THR A 207 -26.02 -3.21 -6.37
C THR A 207 -26.84 -3.89 -5.31
#